data_15400e3baa10cc2e63a557f63431456f
#
_entry.id   15400e3baa10cc2e63a557f63431456f
#
_cell.length_a   1.000
_cell.length_b   1.000
_cell.length_c   1.000
_cell.angle_alpha   90.00
_cell.angle_beta   90.00
_cell.angle_gamma   90.00
#
_symmetry.space_group_name_H-M   'P 1'
#
loop_
_entity.id
_entity.type
_entity.pdbx_description
1 polymer ?
#
loop_
_entity_poly.entity_id
_entity_poly.type
_entity_poly.pdbx_seq_one_letter_code
_entity_poly.pdbx_strand_id
1 'polypeptide(L)'
;MPQRPVSDSGDDHHDAMQQAFRWQVPARFNMAEVCSRRWAQAPDAIEKIAIIEHVAGAAPRLHSYAALQAAANRLSNALAKVGVRRDDRVAIVMPQRFETAVAYMAVLQLGAIAMPLSQLFGPEALEYRINDAGALAAICDEASMEALLSVRGSCPTLAVVIGLGQGAARADHDWQTLLATAADTFDAADTAADDPAVLIYTSGTTGLPKGAIIPHRALIGNLPGFVCSQNWFGF
;
A
#
# COMPACT_ATOMS: atom_id res chain seq x y z
N MET A 1 18.17 -24.78 7.79
CA MET A 1 18.89 -23.59 7.28
C MET A 1 19.69 -24.03 6.07
N PRO A 2 19.50 -23.48 4.88
CA PRO A 2 20.43 -23.70 3.78
C PRO A 2 21.78 -23.09 4.21
N GLN A 3 22.81 -23.90 4.19
CA GLN A 3 24.15 -23.46 4.49
C GLN A 3 24.58 -22.41 3.45
N ARG A 4 25.08 -21.29 3.93
CA ARG A 4 25.75 -20.26 3.14
C ARG A 4 26.80 -20.94 2.25
N PRO A 5 26.78 -20.78 0.92
CA PRO A 5 27.89 -21.20 0.10
C PRO A 5 29.08 -20.27 0.40
N VAL A 6 29.93 -20.68 1.33
CA VAL A 6 31.25 -20.07 1.47
C VAL A 6 32.13 -20.72 0.42
N SER A 7 32.22 -20.08 -0.75
CA SER A 7 33.27 -20.43 -1.71
C SER A 7 34.51 -19.64 -1.33
N ASP A 8 35.52 -20.34 -0.88
CA ASP A 8 36.88 -19.83 -0.61
C ASP A 8 37.69 -19.73 -1.91
N SER A 9 37.07 -19.85 -3.06
CA SER A 9 37.65 -19.63 -4.39
C SER A 9 37.18 -18.27 -4.91
N GLY A 10 38.10 -17.41 -5.28
CA GLY A 10 37.82 -16.10 -5.86
C GLY A 10 37.16 -16.17 -7.25
N ASP A 11 36.43 -17.23 -7.54
CA ASP A 11 35.69 -17.39 -8.77
C ASP A 11 34.41 -16.54 -8.73
N ASP A 12 34.24 -15.72 -9.74
CA ASP A 12 33.02 -14.96 -9.95
C ASP A 12 31.88 -15.89 -10.38
N HIS A 13 30.98 -16.21 -9.46
CA HIS A 13 29.81 -17.03 -9.73
C HIS A 13 28.64 -16.26 -10.34
N HIS A 14 28.79 -14.98 -10.70
CA HIS A 14 27.74 -14.12 -11.21
C HIS A 14 27.05 -14.74 -12.45
N ASP A 15 27.83 -15.18 -13.43
CA ASP A 15 27.29 -15.74 -14.65
C ASP A 15 26.51 -17.03 -14.41
N ALA A 16 27.02 -17.90 -13.53
CA ALA A 16 26.32 -19.14 -13.16
C ALA A 16 25.00 -18.84 -12.43
N MET A 17 24.99 -17.89 -11.51
CA MET A 17 23.79 -17.45 -10.79
C MET A 17 22.78 -16.83 -11.77
N GLN A 18 23.20 -15.95 -12.66
CA GLN A 18 22.34 -15.32 -13.64
C GLN A 18 21.72 -16.34 -14.61
N GLN A 19 22.48 -17.31 -15.08
CA GLN A 19 22.00 -18.36 -15.97
C GLN A 19 21.03 -19.33 -15.29
N ALA A 20 21.24 -19.64 -14.02
CA ALA A 20 20.39 -20.53 -13.24
C ALA A 20 19.11 -19.88 -12.72
N PHE A 21 19.12 -18.54 -12.55
CA PHE A 21 17.98 -17.83 -11.99
C PHE A 21 16.78 -17.75 -12.95
N ARG A 22 15.60 -18.06 -12.44
CA ARG A 22 14.34 -17.92 -13.17
C ARG A 22 13.29 -17.35 -12.23
N TRP A 23 12.58 -16.34 -12.68
CA TRP A 23 11.43 -15.79 -11.97
C TRP A 23 10.30 -16.81 -11.92
N GLN A 24 9.78 -17.08 -10.73
CA GLN A 24 8.58 -17.89 -10.55
C GLN A 24 7.42 -16.96 -10.18
N VAL A 25 6.69 -16.50 -11.20
CA VAL A 25 5.55 -15.61 -11.03
C VAL A 25 4.27 -16.42 -11.20
N PRO A 26 3.45 -16.58 -10.14
CA PRO A 26 2.17 -17.27 -10.27
C PRO A 26 1.21 -16.43 -11.12
N ALA A 27 0.29 -17.08 -11.83
CA ALA A 27 -0.71 -16.38 -12.66
C ALA A 27 -1.62 -15.47 -11.81
N ARG A 28 -1.93 -15.91 -10.58
CA ARG A 28 -2.74 -15.16 -9.61
C ARG A 28 -1.86 -14.75 -8.44
N PHE A 29 -1.89 -13.47 -8.13
CA PHE A 29 -1.05 -12.90 -7.08
C PHE A 29 -1.62 -11.59 -6.58
N ASN A 30 -1.74 -11.43 -5.26
CA ASN A 30 -2.14 -10.18 -4.62
C ASN A 30 -1.11 -9.80 -3.55
N MET A 31 -0.59 -8.57 -3.60
CA MET A 31 0.39 -8.09 -2.62
C MET A 31 -0.16 -8.12 -1.19
N ALA A 32 -1.44 -7.79 -0.97
CA ALA A 32 -2.02 -7.80 0.37
C ALA A 32 -2.06 -9.21 0.97
N GLU A 33 -2.24 -10.25 0.13
CA GLU A 33 -2.21 -11.65 0.58
C GLU A 33 -0.85 -12.00 1.20
N VAL A 34 0.23 -11.67 0.52
CA VAL A 34 1.58 -12.04 0.98
C VAL A 34 2.15 -11.09 2.03
N CYS A 35 1.72 -9.82 2.05
CA CYS A 35 2.22 -8.83 3.01
C CYS A 35 1.43 -8.80 4.32
N SER A 36 0.19 -9.28 4.34
CA SER A 36 -0.68 -9.20 5.51
C SER A 36 -1.47 -10.48 5.76
N ARG A 37 -2.37 -10.87 4.85
CA ARG A 37 -3.39 -11.89 5.11
C ARG A 37 -2.83 -13.24 5.51
N ARG A 38 -1.85 -13.78 4.78
CA ARG A 38 -1.23 -15.07 5.10
C ARG A 38 -0.60 -15.10 6.49
N TRP A 39 -0.06 -13.97 6.95
CA TRP A 39 0.53 -13.84 8.28
C TRP A 39 -0.53 -13.71 9.37
N ALA A 40 -1.65 -13.05 9.06
CA ALA A 40 -2.79 -12.95 9.96
C ALA A 40 -3.53 -14.27 10.15
N GLN A 41 -3.33 -15.25 9.26
CA GLN A 41 -3.88 -16.61 9.38
C GLN A 41 -2.95 -17.55 10.18
N ALA A 42 -1.75 -17.12 10.52
CA ALA A 42 -0.81 -17.91 11.31
C ALA A 42 -1.29 -18.01 12.78
N PRO A 43 -0.99 -19.13 13.49
CA PRO A 43 -1.40 -19.31 14.89
C PRO A 43 -0.89 -18.20 15.84
N ASP A 44 0.24 -17.59 15.51
CA ASP A 44 0.93 -16.53 16.27
C ASP A 44 0.60 -15.11 15.78
N ALA A 45 -0.42 -14.94 14.94
CA ALA A 45 -0.77 -13.69 14.29
C ALA A 45 -1.04 -12.52 15.26
N ILE A 46 -1.53 -12.82 16.46
CA ILE A 46 -1.82 -11.83 17.52
C ILE A 46 -0.53 -11.31 18.14
N GLU A 47 0.49 -12.15 18.25
CA GLU A 47 1.77 -11.83 18.89
C GLU A 47 2.79 -11.30 17.88
N LYS A 48 2.70 -11.74 16.62
CA LYS A 48 3.63 -11.40 15.56
C LYS A 48 3.44 -9.96 15.11
N ILE A 49 4.46 -9.13 15.36
CA ILE A 49 4.42 -7.71 15.03
C ILE A 49 4.59 -7.49 13.53
N ALA A 50 3.60 -6.82 12.93
CA ALA A 50 3.62 -6.38 11.55
C ALA A 50 4.24 -4.99 11.38
N ILE A 51 3.93 -4.07 12.32
CA ILE A 51 4.35 -2.68 12.24
C ILE A 51 4.79 -2.21 13.63
N ILE A 52 5.94 -1.54 13.65
CA ILE A 52 6.42 -0.78 14.81
C ILE A 52 6.26 0.69 14.46
N GLU A 53 5.28 1.34 15.06
CA GLU A 53 5.03 2.76 14.87
C GLU A 53 5.86 3.57 15.87
N HIS A 54 6.82 4.31 15.36
CA HIS A 54 7.65 5.18 16.19
C HIS A 54 6.95 6.52 16.44
N VAL A 55 6.72 6.84 17.70
CA VAL A 55 6.11 8.11 18.11
C VAL A 55 7.15 8.93 18.85
N ALA A 56 7.44 10.14 18.37
CA ALA A 56 8.42 11.02 19.00
C ALA A 56 8.07 11.29 20.45
N GLY A 57 9.02 11.07 21.37
CA GLY A 57 8.85 11.30 22.82
C GLY A 57 7.96 10.29 23.55
N ALA A 58 7.54 9.19 22.91
CA ALA A 58 6.73 8.14 23.52
C ALA A 58 7.30 6.75 23.21
N ALA A 59 6.81 5.72 23.92
CA ALA A 59 7.13 4.34 23.60
C ALA A 59 6.55 3.96 22.23
N PRO A 60 7.25 3.12 21.45
CA PRO A 60 6.74 2.64 20.17
C PRO A 60 5.39 1.92 20.35
N ARG A 61 4.50 2.12 19.39
CA ARG A 61 3.26 1.32 19.30
C ARG A 61 3.52 0.09 18.45
N LEU A 62 3.09 -1.06 18.94
CA LEU A 62 3.26 -2.34 18.24
C LEU A 62 1.91 -2.78 17.68
N HIS A 63 1.87 -3.03 16.37
CA HIS A 63 0.68 -3.51 15.69
C HIS A 63 0.93 -4.92 15.14
N SER A 64 0.11 -5.88 15.55
CA SER A 64 0.23 -7.26 15.08
C SER A 64 -0.33 -7.45 13.67
N TYR A 65 0.01 -8.58 13.02
CA TYR A 65 -0.58 -8.96 11.74
C TYR A 65 -2.10 -9.18 11.85
N ALA A 66 -2.58 -9.70 12.97
CA ALA A 66 -4.03 -9.84 13.20
C ALA A 66 -4.71 -8.46 13.23
N ALA A 67 -4.12 -7.47 13.93
CA ALA A 67 -4.66 -6.12 13.99
C ALA A 67 -4.63 -5.40 12.61
N LEU A 68 -3.51 -5.54 11.88
CA LEU A 68 -3.38 -4.97 10.54
C LEU A 68 -4.44 -5.53 9.60
N GLN A 69 -4.59 -6.86 9.56
CA GLN A 69 -5.53 -7.51 8.64
C GLN A 69 -6.99 -7.21 9.00
N ALA A 70 -7.35 -7.22 10.29
CA ALA A 70 -8.70 -6.88 10.71
C ALA A 70 -9.07 -5.43 10.34
N ALA A 71 -8.15 -4.47 10.54
CA ALA A 71 -8.36 -3.08 10.13
C ALA A 71 -8.45 -2.95 8.59
N ALA A 72 -7.60 -3.65 7.84
CA ALA A 72 -7.65 -3.68 6.37
C ALA A 72 -8.97 -4.26 5.85
N ASN A 73 -9.48 -5.34 6.45
CA ASN A 73 -10.77 -5.91 6.08
C ASN A 73 -11.92 -4.93 6.29
N ARG A 74 -11.95 -4.26 7.45
CA ARG A 74 -12.94 -3.23 7.75
C ARG A 74 -12.89 -2.09 6.73
N LEU A 75 -11.70 -1.62 6.41
CA LEU A 75 -11.54 -0.55 5.42
C LEU A 75 -11.93 -1.01 4.01
N SER A 76 -11.64 -2.24 3.59
CA SER A 76 -12.06 -2.75 2.28
C SER A 76 -13.58 -2.81 2.17
N ASN A 77 -14.26 -3.30 3.21
CA ASN A 77 -15.72 -3.29 3.27
C ASN A 77 -16.28 -1.85 3.20
N ALA A 78 -15.67 -0.92 3.91
CA ALA A 78 -16.05 0.49 3.89
C ALA A 78 -15.84 1.13 2.51
N LEU A 79 -14.68 0.92 1.89
CA LEU A 79 -14.38 1.39 0.53
C LEU A 79 -15.36 0.83 -0.50
N ALA A 80 -15.65 -0.48 -0.44
CA ALA A 80 -16.64 -1.10 -1.31
C ALA A 80 -18.04 -0.51 -1.13
N LYS A 81 -18.43 -0.21 0.12
CA LYS A 81 -19.72 0.40 0.46
C LYS A 81 -19.85 1.83 -0.09
N VAL A 82 -18.78 2.63 -0.08
CA VAL A 82 -18.77 3.99 -0.63
C VAL A 82 -18.51 4.04 -2.14
N GLY A 83 -18.47 2.91 -2.81
CA GLY A 83 -18.48 2.81 -4.25
C GLY A 83 -17.15 2.47 -4.92
N VAL A 84 -16.04 2.32 -4.17
CA VAL A 84 -14.76 1.90 -4.73
C VAL A 84 -14.85 0.47 -5.25
N ARG A 85 -14.32 0.23 -6.43
CA ARG A 85 -14.31 -1.06 -7.13
C ARG A 85 -12.91 -1.42 -7.58
N ARG A 86 -12.75 -2.63 -8.12
CA ARG A 86 -11.52 -3.06 -8.79
C ARG A 86 -11.11 -2.03 -9.84
N ASP A 87 -9.82 -1.82 -9.98
CA ASP A 87 -9.18 -0.87 -10.91
C ASP A 87 -9.41 0.62 -10.60
N ASP A 88 -10.20 0.98 -9.59
CA ASP A 88 -10.30 2.36 -9.14
C ASP A 88 -9.01 2.82 -8.45
N ARG A 89 -8.65 4.08 -8.66
CA ARG A 89 -7.49 4.69 -8.00
C ARG A 89 -7.94 5.34 -6.71
N VAL A 90 -7.24 4.95 -5.62
CA VAL A 90 -7.47 5.51 -4.28
C VAL A 90 -6.22 6.27 -3.86
N ALA A 91 -6.32 7.59 -3.78
CA ALA A 91 -5.25 8.45 -3.29
C ALA A 91 -5.05 8.24 -1.78
N ILE A 92 -3.80 8.07 -1.36
CA ILE A 92 -3.42 7.94 0.05
C ILE A 92 -2.51 9.12 0.38
N VAL A 93 -3.08 10.17 1.00
CA VAL A 93 -2.42 11.44 1.27
C VAL A 93 -2.13 11.52 2.77
N MET A 94 -1.19 10.71 3.22
CA MET A 94 -0.85 10.53 4.63
C MET A 94 0.64 10.30 4.82
N PRO A 95 1.19 10.65 6.01
CA PRO A 95 2.54 10.24 6.39
C PRO A 95 2.62 8.73 6.66
N GLN A 96 3.83 8.25 6.95
CA GLN A 96 4.03 6.86 7.38
C GLN A 96 3.47 6.67 8.79
N ARG A 97 2.35 5.94 8.88
CA ARG A 97 1.64 5.61 10.11
C ARG A 97 0.90 4.29 9.93
N PHE A 98 0.35 3.74 11.02
CA PHE A 98 -0.38 2.45 10.95
C PHE A 98 -1.51 2.48 9.91
N GLU A 99 -2.30 3.55 9.88
CA GLU A 99 -3.44 3.69 8.97
C GLU A 99 -3.02 3.74 7.50
N THR A 100 -1.81 4.21 7.21
CA THR A 100 -1.26 4.18 5.85
C THR A 100 -1.05 2.73 5.39
N ALA A 101 -0.48 1.88 6.24
CA ALA A 101 -0.34 0.46 5.92
C ALA A 101 -1.70 -0.24 5.79
N VAL A 102 -2.65 0.08 6.67
CA VAL A 102 -4.04 -0.41 6.57
C VAL A 102 -4.65 -0.01 5.23
N ALA A 103 -4.49 1.25 4.80
CA ALA A 103 -5.02 1.75 3.52
C ALA A 103 -4.43 0.99 2.33
N TYR A 104 -3.11 0.75 2.31
CA TYR A 104 -2.49 -0.07 1.26
C TYR A 104 -3.08 -1.48 1.21
N MET A 105 -3.12 -2.17 2.34
CA MET A 105 -3.65 -3.54 2.37
C MET A 105 -5.12 -3.58 1.94
N ALA A 106 -5.92 -2.63 2.38
CA ALA A 106 -7.33 -2.56 2.05
C ALA A 106 -7.59 -2.31 0.56
N VAL A 107 -6.87 -1.37 -0.04
CA VAL A 107 -7.00 -1.03 -1.47
C VAL A 107 -6.53 -2.19 -2.34
N LEU A 108 -5.38 -2.80 -2.01
CA LEU A 108 -4.81 -3.90 -2.77
C LEU A 108 -5.67 -5.17 -2.70
N GLN A 109 -6.23 -5.53 -1.53
CA GLN A 109 -7.08 -6.71 -1.44
C GLN A 109 -8.46 -6.52 -2.10
N LEU A 110 -8.90 -5.27 -2.27
CA LEU A 110 -10.09 -4.93 -3.06
C LEU A 110 -9.84 -5.07 -4.58
N GLY A 111 -8.57 -5.16 -5.00
CA GLY A 111 -8.16 -5.12 -6.40
C GLY A 111 -8.18 -3.70 -6.98
N ALA A 112 -8.26 -2.69 -6.13
CA ALA A 112 -8.12 -1.29 -6.50
C ALA A 112 -6.63 -0.89 -6.51
N ILE A 113 -6.32 0.30 -7.02
CA ILE A 113 -4.96 0.79 -7.24
C ILE A 113 -4.62 1.80 -6.14
N ALA A 114 -3.62 1.49 -5.32
CA ALA A 114 -3.14 2.40 -4.30
C ALA A 114 -2.28 3.50 -4.93
N MET A 115 -2.64 4.76 -4.69
CA MET A 115 -1.91 5.92 -5.21
C MET A 115 -1.35 6.75 -4.04
N PRO A 116 -0.12 6.46 -3.58
CA PRO A 116 0.50 7.22 -2.51
C PRO A 116 0.86 8.62 -2.99
N LEU A 117 0.44 9.62 -2.23
CA LEU A 117 0.77 11.02 -2.45
C LEU A 117 1.44 11.59 -1.20
N SER A 118 2.50 12.38 -1.41
CA SER A 118 3.19 13.03 -0.30
C SER A 118 2.28 14.05 0.40
N GLN A 119 2.27 14.04 1.72
CA GLN A 119 1.64 15.08 2.53
C GLN A 119 2.25 16.48 2.32
N LEU A 120 3.45 16.54 1.70
CA LEU A 120 4.12 17.80 1.38
C LEU A 120 3.67 18.39 0.04
N PHE A 121 2.79 17.72 -0.69
CA PHE A 121 2.26 18.26 -1.93
C PHE A 121 1.29 19.39 -1.64
N GLY A 122 1.55 20.54 -2.26
CA GLY A 122 0.61 21.66 -2.30
C GLY A 122 -0.59 21.36 -3.21
N PRO A 123 -1.60 22.27 -3.20
CA PRO A 123 -2.85 22.11 -3.95
C PRO A 123 -2.65 21.75 -5.42
N GLU A 124 -1.85 22.51 -6.17
CA GLU A 124 -1.61 22.26 -7.60
C GLU A 124 -1.03 20.86 -7.89
N ALA A 125 -0.13 20.40 -7.00
CA ALA A 125 0.50 19.11 -7.14
C ALA A 125 -0.48 17.95 -6.86
N LEU A 126 -1.44 18.15 -5.96
CA LEU A 126 -2.52 17.21 -5.68
C LEU A 126 -3.54 17.21 -6.83
N GLU A 127 -4.00 18.39 -7.26
CA GLU A 127 -4.96 18.55 -8.35
C GLU A 127 -4.51 17.83 -9.62
N TYR A 128 -3.26 18.12 -10.04
CA TYR A 128 -2.68 17.49 -11.23
C TYR A 128 -2.73 15.96 -11.15
N ARG A 129 -2.25 15.37 -10.05
CA ARG A 129 -2.13 13.91 -9.92
C ARG A 129 -3.49 13.22 -9.77
N ILE A 130 -4.41 13.84 -9.05
CA ILE A 130 -5.76 13.32 -8.87
C ILE A 130 -6.50 13.28 -10.20
N ASN A 131 -6.37 14.34 -11.00
CA ASN A 131 -7.01 14.43 -12.31
C ASN A 131 -6.34 13.52 -13.34
N ASP A 132 -5.02 13.51 -13.42
CA ASP A 132 -4.26 12.67 -14.36
C ASP A 132 -4.53 11.17 -14.09
N ALA A 133 -4.58 10.77 -12.83
CA ALA A 133 -4.95 9.41 -12.44
C ALA A 133 -6.45 9.12 -12.58
N GLY A 134 -7.30 10.13 -12.59
CA GLY A 134 -8.74 9.96 -12.44
C GLY A 134 -9.09 9.28 -11.12
N ALA A 135 -8.51 9.72 -10.00
CA ALA A 135 -8.73 9.09 -8.70
C ALA A 135 -10.19 9.25 -8.26
N LEU A 136 -10.80 8.12 -7.83
CA LEU A 136 -12.19 8.08 -7.37
C LEU A 136 -12.31 8.48 -5.89
N ALA A 137 -11.38 8.04 -5.08
CA ALA A 137 -11.38 8.27 -3.64
C ALA A 137 -10.03 8.79 -3.14
N ALA A 138 -10.06 9.50 -2.02
CA ALA A 138 -8.87 9.90 -1.29
C ALA A 138 -9.02 9.57 0.20
N ILE A 139 -7.95 9.08 0.80
CA ILE A 139 -7.80 8.89 2.24
C ILE A 139 -6.77 9.90 2.70
N CYS A 140 -7.14 10.77 3.63
CA CYS A 140 -6.36 11.95 3.95
C CYS A 140 -6.32 12.20 5.46
N ASP A 141 -5.16 12.56 5.98
CA ASP A 141 -5.01 12.97 7.38
C ASP A 141 -5.34 14.47 7.60
N GLU A 142 -5.27 14.88 8.85
CA GLU A 142 -5.55 16.25 9.25
C GLU A 142 -4.61 17.29 8.61
N ALA A 143 -3.35 16.93 8.38
CA ALA A 143 -2.34 17.86 7.87
C ALA A 143 -2.54 18.16 6.38
N SER A 144 -3.03 17.18 5.62
CA SER A 144 -3.19 17.26 4.17
C SER A 144 -4.61 17.64 3.75
N MET A 145 -5.58 17.62 4.66
CA MET A 145 -7.01 17.80 4.37
C MET A 145 -7.31 19.15 3.72
N GLU A 146 -6.70 20.24 4.22
CA GLU A 146 -6.95 21.57 3.69
C GLU A 146 -6.52 21.70 2.22
N ALA A 147 -5.31 21.24 1.92
CA ALA A 147 -4.79 21.26 0.55
C ALA A 147 -5.62 20.41 -0.40
N LEU A 148 -6.06 19.23 0.04
CA LEU A 148 -6.91 18.35 -0.75
C LEU A 148 -8.29 18.98 -1.05
N LEU A 149 -8.96 19.51 -0.03
CA LEU A 149 -10.28 20.09 -0.18
C LEU A 149 -10.27 21.39 -1.00
N SER A 150 -9.18 22.15 -0.99
CA SER A 150 -9.06 23.37 -1.80
C SER A 150 -9.12 23.11 -3.30
N VAL A 151 -8.73 21.91 -3.74
CA VAL A 151 -8.71 21.51 -5.16
C VAL A 151 -9.82 20.53 -5.53
N ARG A 152 -10.60 20.07 -4.56
CA ARG A 152 -11.65 19.06 -4.79
C ARG A 152 -12.62 19.47 -5.89
N GLY A 153 -13.02 20.74 -5.94
CA GLY A 153 -13.92 21.28 -6.96
C GLY A 153 -13.38 21.19 -8.39
N SER A 154 -12.05 21.12 -8.53
CA SER A 154 -11.35 20.96 -9.82
C SER A 154 -11.03 19.49 -10.14
N CYS A 155 -11.44 18.55 -9.28
CA CYS A 155 -11.18 17.10 -9.44
C CYS A 155 -12.50 16.34 -9.63
N PRO A 156 -13.10 16.33 -10.83
CA PRO A 156 -14.46 15.83 -11.06
C PRO A 156 -14.60 14.31 -10.81
N THR A 157 -13.53 13.55 -10.85
CA THR A 157 -13.55 12.11 -10.57
C THR A 157 -13.47 11.79 -9.08
N LEU A 158 -13.00 12.74 -8.25
CA LEU A 158 -12.85 12.55 -6.80
C LEU A 158 -14.21 12.61 -6.10
N ALA A 159 -14.88 11.47 -6.07
CA ALA A 159 -16.22 11.35 -5.50
C ALA A 159 -16.23 11.25 -3.98
N VAL A 160 -15.18 10.64 -3.37
CA VAL A 160 -15.16 10.29 -1.95
C VAL A 160 -13.86 10.74 -1.28
N VAL A 161 -13.99 11.44 -0.15
CA VAL A 161 -12.87 11.77 0.74
C VAL A 161 -13.12 11.15 2.12
N ILE A 162 -12.19 10.33 2.58
CA ILE A 162 -12.18 9.74 3.91
C ILE A 162 -11.13 10.45 4.75
N GLY A 163 -11.54 11.05 5.85
CA GLY A 163 -10.67 11.84 6.72
C GLY A 163 -10.27 11.11 7.99
N LEU A 164 -9.05 11.38 8.45
CA LEU A 164 -8.51 10.91 9.73
C LEU A 164 -8.35 12.08 10.70
N GLY A 165 -8.37 11.76 11.99
CA GLY A 165 -8.12 12.73 13.05
C GLY A 165 -9.08 13.93 13.00
N GLN A 166 -8.58 15.12 13.24
CA GLN A 166 -9.39 16.36 13.19
C GLN A 166 -9.84 16.69 11.75
N GLY A 167 -9.17 16.19 10.73
CA GLY A 167 -9.57 16.34 9.33
C GLY A 167 -10.88 15.64 8.98
N ALA A 168 -11.28 14.62 9.75
CA ALA A 168 -12.48 13.84 9.53
C ALA A 168 -13.77 14.68 9.48
N ALA A 169 -13.87 15.73 10.29
CA ALA A 169 -15.04 16.61 10.34
C ALA A 169 -15.30 17.38 9.02
N ARG A 170 -14.31 17.45 8.13
CA ARG A 170 -14.39 18.16 6.84
C ARG A 170 -14.49 17.19 5.64
N ALA A 171 -14.31 15.89 5.89
CA ALA A 171 -14.40 14.85 4.88
C ALA A 171 -15.84 14.36 4.67
N ASP A 172 -16.09 13.57 3.62
CA ASP A 172 -17.40 12.93 3.42
C ASP A 172 -17.64 11.85 4.46
N HIS A 173 -16.55 11.17 4.88
CA HIS A 173 -16.61 10.09 5.85
C HIS A 173 -15.45 10.19 6.85
N ASP A 174 -15.77 9.91 8.11
CA ASP A 174 -14.81 9.74 9.18
C ASP A 174 -14.28 8.30 9.17
N TRP A 175 -12.96 8.15 9.15
CA TRP A 175 -12.26 6.87 9.17
C TRP A 175 -12.71 5.97 10.32
N GLN A 176 -12.74 6.50 11.54
CA GLN A 176 -13.08 5.70 12.72
C GLN A 176 -14.52 5.20 12.66
N THR A 177 -15.43 6.07 12.26
CA THR A 177 -16.85 5.74 12.10
C THR A 177 -17.07 4.67 11.02
N LEU A 178 -16.38 4.80 9.88
CA LEU A 178 -16.46 3.79 8.81
C LEU A 178 -15.98 2.41 9.30
N LEU A 179 -14.85 2.35 9.97
CA LEU A 179 -14.27 1.10 10.44
C LEU A 179 -15.09 0.48 11.59
N ALA A 180 -15.67 1.29 12.47
CA ALA A 180 -16.45 0.80 13.62
C ALA A 180 -17.67 -0.01 13.20
N THR A 181 -18.25 0.28 12.03
CA THR A 181 -19.48 -0.37 11.52
C THR A 181 -19.20 -1.45 10.47
N ALA A 182 -17.96 -1.62 10.04
CA ALA A 182 -17.59 -2.55 9.00
C ALA A 182 -17.17 -3.92 9.56
N ALA A 183 -17.47 -4.98 8.81
CA ALA A 183 -17.03 -6.34 9.14
C ALA A 183 -15.49 -6.45 9.07
N ASP A 184 -14.91 -7.25 9.96
CA ASP A 184 -13.47 -7.53 10.03
C ASP A 184 -13.05 -8.75 9.20
N THR A 185 -13.96 -9.27 8.39
CA THR A 185 -13.72 -10.29 7.38
C THR A 185 -13.96 -9.70 6.00
N PHE A 186 -13.14 -10.07 5.02
CA PHE A 186 -13.26 -9.62 3.63
C PHE A 186 -12.69 -10.67 2.67
N ASP A 187 -13.42 -10.94 1.59
CA ASP A 187 -12.94 -11.82 0.54
C ASP A 187 -12.12 -11.00 -0.47
N ALA A 188 -10.80 -11.22 -0.47
CA ALA A 188 -9.90 -10.50 -1.36
C ALA A 188 -10.18 -10.81 -2.83
N ALA A 189 -10.04 -9.79 -3.67
CA ALA A 189 -10.17 -9.95 -5.12
C ALA A 189 -9.12 -10.93 -5.63
N ASP A 190 -9.54 -11.82 -6.52
CA ASP A 190 -8.65 -12.71 -7.26
C ASP A 190 -7.95 -11.94 -8.38
N THR A 191 -6.82 -11.29 -8.07
CA THR A 191 -6.04 -10.49 -9.00
C THR A 191 -5.04 -11.34 -9.78
N ALA A 192 -4.84 -11.01 -11.05
CA ALA A 192 -3.70 -11.53 -11.81
C ALA A 192 -2.40 -10.86 -11.31
N ALA A 193 -1.28 -11.55 -11.52
CA ALA A 193 0.02 -10.98 -11.16
C ALA A 193 0.35 -9.69 -11.94
N ASP A 194 -0.20 -9.55 -13.14
CA ASP A 194 -0.04 -8.38 -14.01
C ASP A 194 -1.04 -7.25 -13.75
N ASP A 195 -2.05 -7.47 -12.90
CA ASP A 195 -3.00 -6.41 -12.58
C ASP A 195 -2.29 -5.22 -11.90
N PRO A 196 -2.73 -3.98 -12.19
CA PRO A 196 -2.25 -2.79 -11.51
C PRO A 196 -2.46 -2.89 -10.00
N ALA A 197 -1.44 -2.53 -9.22
CA ALA A 197 -1.49 -2.54 -7.77
C ALA A 197 -1.23 -1.17 -7.16
N VAL A 198 -0.18 -0.50 -7.66
CA VAL A 198 0.23 0.82 -7.15
C VAL A 198 0.48 1.77 -8.32
N LEU A 199 0.10 3.03 -8.15
CA LEU A 199 0.40 4.11 -9.08
C LEU A 199 1.29 5.13 -8.39
N ILE A 200 2.55 5.24 -8.82
CA ILE A 200 3.53 6.16 -8.25
C ILE A 200 3.86 7.27 -9.24
N TYR A 201 3.74 8.52 -8.78
CA TYR A 201 4.17 9.67 -9.54
C TYR A 201 5.65 9.96 -9.33
N THR A 202 6.39 9.98 -10.42
CA THR A 202 7.82 10.34 -10.43
C THR A 202 8.02 11.71 -11.10
N SER A 203 9.02 12.45 -10.64
CA SER A 203 9.47 13.66 -11.35
C SER A 203 10.12 13.21 -12.65
N GLY A 204 9.45 13.45 -13.79
CA GLY A 204 10.09 13.26 -15.09
C GLY A 204 11.31 14.21 -15.22
N THR A 205 12.31 13.80 -15.98
CA THR A 205 13.49 14.64 -16.29
C THR A 205 13.10 15.89 -17.09
N THR A 206 11.94 15.87 -17.74
CA THR A 206 11.41 16.96 -18.54
C THR A 206 9.89 16.99 -18.45
N GLY A 207 9.32 18.06 -17.89
CA GLY A 207 7.89 18.32 -17.89
C GLY A 207 7.14 17.89 -16.64
N LEU A 208 5.84 17.65 -16.77
CA LEU A 208 4.93 17.28 -15.68
C LEU A 208 5.26 15.89 -15.11
N PRO A 209 4.98 15.64 -13.82
CA PRO A 209 5.14 14.33 -13.21
C PRO A 209 4.38 13.25 -13.98
N LYS A 210 4.94 12.05 -14.06
CA LYS A 210 4.33 10.91 -14.77
C LYS A 210 3.95 9.81 -13.78
N GLY A 211 2.75 9.27 -13.93
CA GLY A 211 2.28 8.12 -13.19
C GLY A 211 2.87 6.81 -13.73
N ALA A 212 3.61 6.09 -12.90
CA ALA A 212 4.12 4.75 -13.21
C ALA A 212 3.23 3.70 -12.54
N ILE A 213 2.62 2.83 -13.33
CA ILE A 213 1.83 1.70 -12.84
C ILE A 213 2.76 0.55 -12.46
N ILE A 214 2.60 0.07 -11.24
CA ILE A 214 3.35 -1.04 -10.67
C ILE A 214 2.38 -2.22 -10.49
N PRO A 215 2.55 -3.34 -11.20
CA PRO A 215 1.69 -4.50 -11.06
C PRO A 215 1.99 -5.28 -9.77
N HIS A 216 1.07 -6.13 -9.35
CA HIS A 216 1.25 -6.98 -8.16
C HIS A 216 2.54 -7.79 -8.19
N ARG A 217 2.93 -8.35 -9.34
CA ARG A 217 4.17 -9.14 -9.49
C ARG A 217 5.47 -8.37 -9.21
N ALA A 218 5.44 -7.04 -9.21
CA ALA A 218 6.63 -6.24 -8.93
C ALA A 218 7.21 -6.51 -7.53
N LEU A 219 6.37 -6.94 -6.57
CA LEU A 219 6.84 -7.38 -5.26
C LEU A 219 7.79 -8.58 -5.38
N ILE A 220 7.45 -9.56 -6.24
CA ILE A 220 8.32 -10.73 -6.50
C ILE A 220 9.62 -10.26 -7.17
N GLY A 221 9.53 -9.33 -8.12
CA GLY A 221 10.69 -8.80 -8.83
C GLY A 221 11.71 -8.10 -7.92
N ASN A 222 11.25 -7.44 -6.88
CA ASN A 222 12.13 -6.74 -5.93
C ASN A 222 12.73 -7.68 -4.86
N LEU A 223 12.05 -8.77 -4.53
CA LEU A 223 12.39 -9.60 -3.38
C LEU A 223 13.80 -10.21 -3.43
N PRO A 224 14.26 -10.84 -4.55
CA PRO A 224 15.61 -11.41 -4.60
C PRO A 224 16.72 -10.37 -4.42
N GLY A 225 16.57 -9.19 -5.04
CA GLY A 225 17.52 -8.10 -4.88
C GLY A 225 17.59 -7.64 -3.42
N PHE A 226 16.44 -7.51 -2.77
CA PHE A 226 16.38 -7.15 -1.36
C PHE A 226 17.04 -8.21 -0.47
N VAL A 227 16.67 -9.50 -0.63
CA VAL A 227 17.21 -10.61 0.16
C VAL A 227 18.73 -10.72 -0.01
N CYS A 228 19.23 -10.66 -1.26
CA CYS A 228 20.66 -10.76 -1.53
C CYS A 228 21.43 -9.57 -0.93
N SER A 229 20.92 -8.34 -1.05
CA SER A 229 21.55 -7.14 -0.52
C SER A 229 21.59 -7.13 1.02
N GLN A 230 20.67 -7.81 1.67
CA GLN A 230 20.59 -7.95 3.13
C GLN A 230 21.29 -9.23 3.64
N ASN A 231 22.22 -9.77 2.87
CA ASN A 231 22.99 -10.96 3.25
C ASN A 231 22.10 -12.16 3.63
N TRP A 232 21.09 -12.44 2.79
CA TRP A 232 20.13 -13.53 2.98
C TRP A 232 19.29 -13.38 4.26
N PHE A 233 19.02 -12.15 4.67
CA PHE A 233 18.18 -11.86 5.83
C PHE A 233 16.82 -12.59 5.75
N GLY A 234 16.53 -13.42 6.76
CA GLY A 234 15.27 -14.16 6.83
C GLY A 234 15.22 -15.47 6.02
N PHE A 235 16.35 -15.91 5.42
CA PHE A 235 16.44 -17.16 4.65
C PHE A 235 17.64 -17.99 5.07
#